data_a2ccaeb97ffef0c802c22504bd3fe5ea
#
_entry.id   a2ccaeb97ffef0c802c22504bd3fe5ea
#
_cell.length_a   1.000
_cell.length_b   1.000
_cell.length_c   1.000
_cell.angle_alpha   90.00
_cell.angle_beta   90.00
_cell.angle_gamma   90.00
#
_symmetry.space_group_name_H-M   'P 1'
#
loop_
_entity.id
_entity.type
_entity.pdbx_description
1 polymer ?
#
loop_
_entity_poly.entity_id
_entity_poly.type
_entity_poly.pdbx_seq_one_letter_code
_entity_poly.pdbx_strand_id
1 'polypeptide(L)'
;MGTTTPNPRRITMTPAARRVLAAATRLFYERGIHAVGVDLIAAEAGVTKKTLYDRFGSKEQIVVEYLADRDERWRAFLAEHLDAAGPAPGERVLAVFDASRAWAGEFSPKGCSMVNAHAEISDPAHPAHPIITGQKRWMLALFTDLASEIAPETADSTARTLMLLHEGALVAHGLGVFPDAIARAREQARALLA
;
A
#
# COMPACT_ATOMS: atom_id res chain seq x y z
N MET A 1 -1.65 23.79 10.02
CA MET A 1 -2.14 22.93 11.11
C MET A 1 -2.80 21.72 10.49
N GLY A 2 -2.07 20.62 10.36
CA GLY A 2 -2.61 19.38 9.81
C GLY A 2 -3.39 18.66 10.91
N THR A 3 -4.70 18.60 10.81
CA THR A 3 -5.53 17.73 11.64
C THR A 3 -5.16 16.30 11.32
N THR A 4 -4.41 15.65 12.20
CA THR A 4 -4.15 14.22 12.10
C THR A 4 -5.48 13.51 12.31
N THR A 5 -6.11 13.08 11.23
CA THR A 5 -7.32 12.24 11.31
C THR A 5 -6.93 10.96 12.08
N PRO A 6 -7.61 10.61 13.16
CA PRO A 6 -7.26 9.42 13.92
C PRO A 6 -7.37 8.17 13.07
N ASN A 7 -6.44 7.23 13.26
CA ASN A 7 -6.50 5.93 12.59
C ASN A 7 -7.85 5.25 12.90
N PRO A 8 -8.50 4.64 11.91
CA PRO A 8 -9.78 3.97 12.13
C PRO A 8 -9.64 2.84 13.14
N ARG A 9 -10.72 2.59 13.88
CA ARG A 9 -10.77 1.50 14.85
C ARG A 9 -10.56 0.15 14.15
N ARG A 10 -9.62 -0.65 14.66
CA ARG A 10 -9.35 -2.01 14.20
C ARG A 10 -10.21 -3.02 14.97
N ILE A 11 -10.55 -4.14 14.32
CA ILE A 11 -11.32 -5.22 14.97
C ILE A 11 -10.41 -6.25 15.63
N THR A 12 -10.99 -7.06 16.53
CA THR A 12 -10.30 -8.24 17.07
C THR A 12 -10.30 -9.37 16.05
N MET A 13 -9.12 -9.84 15.64
CA MET A 13 -8.93 -10.92 14.65
C MET A 13 -9.19 -12.30 15.23
N THR A 14 -10.44 -12.75 15.19
CA THR A 14 -10.84 -14.14 15.47
C THR A 14 -10.54 -15.05 14.27
N PRO A 15 -10.55 -16.40 14.42
CA PRO A 15 -10.39 -17.31 13.27
C PRO A 15 -11.41 -17.07 12.14
N ALA A 16 -12.67 -16.76 12.47
CA ALA A 16 -13.70 -16.41 11.47
C ALA A 16 -13.37 -15.07 10.79
N ALA A 17 -12.95 -14.05 11.54
CA ALA A 17 -12.55 -12.76 10.98
C ALA A 17 -11.34 -12.90 10.04
N ARG A 18 -10.35 -13.75 10.38
CA ARG A 18 -9.21 -14.02 9.47
C ARG A 18 -9.66 -14.63 8.15
N ARG A 19 -10.59 -15.59 8.15
CA ARG A 19 -11.12 -16.16 6.89
C ARG A 19 -11.84 -15.12 6.05
N VAL A 20 -12.67 -14.28 6.67
CA VAL A 20 -13.37 -13.19 5.99
C VAL A 20 -12.36 -12.20 5.40
N LEU A 21 -11.35 -11.80 6.16
CA LEU A 21 -10.31 -10.87 5.68
C LEU A 21 -9.51 -11.47 4.52
N ALA A 22 -9.11 -12.73 4.61
CA ALA A 22 -8.39 -13.42 3.54
C ALA A 22 -9.20 -13.48 2.23
N ALA A 23 -10.48 -13.84 2.33
CA ALA A 23 -11.40 -13.84 1.19
C ALA A 23 -11.59 -12.44 0.60
N ALA A 24 -11.83 -11.43 1.46
CA ALA A 24 -11.99 -10.05 1.06
C ALA A 24 -10.74 -9.50 0.38
N THR A 25 -9.55 -9.76 0.94
CA THR A 25 -8.25 -9.31 0.38
C THR A 25 -8.09 -9.78 -1.06
N ARG A 26 -8.33 -11.07 -1.33
CA ARG A 26 -8.24 -11.61 -2.68
C ARG A 26 -9.31 -11.02 -3.60
N LEU A 27 -10.56 -11.04 -3.18
CA LEU A 27 -11.68 -10.56 -3.99
C LEU A 27 -11.58 -9.06 -4.31
N PHE A 28 -11.27 -8.22 -3.33
CA PHE A 28 -11.12 -6.77 -3.53
C PHE A 28 -9.97 -6.46 -4.49
N TYR A 29 -8.86 -7.17 -4.36
CA TYR A 29 -7.72 -6.93 -5.24
C TYR A 29 -7.99 -7.42 -6.68
N GLU A 30 -8.63 -8.58 -6.85
CA GLU A 30 -8.92 -9.16 -8.17
C GLU A 30 -10.05 -8.45 -8.91
N ARG A 31 -11.12 -8.04 -8.18
CA ARG A 31 -12.39 -7.59 -8.78
C ARG A 31 -12.76 -6.14 -8.47
N GLY A 32 -12.02 -5.49 -7.59
CA GLY A 32 -12.33 -4.16 -7.08
C GLY A 32 -13.25 -4.17 -5.85
N ILE A 33 -13.10 -3.15 -5.03
CA ILE A 33 -13.85 -2.99 -3.77
C ILE A 33 -15.35 -2.80 -4.07
N HIS A 34 -15.66 -1.98 -5.09
CA HIS A 34 -17.05 -1.64 -5.42
C HIS A 34 -17.84 -2.85 -5.90
N ALA A 35 -17.24 -3.66 -6.77
CA ALA A 35 -17.90 -4.82 -7.41
C ALA A 35 -18.13 -6.01 -6.46
N VAL A 36 -17.44 -6.07 -5.32
CA VAL A 36 -17.49 -7.20 -4.38
C VAL A 36 -18.50 -6.94 -3.27
N GLY A 37 -19.61 -7.73 -3.26
CA GLY A 37 -20.62 -7.69 -2.22
C GLY A 37 -20.26 -8.57 -1.01
N VAL A 38 -20.85 -8.27 0.15
CA VAL A 38 -20.66 -9.04 1.41
C VAL A 38 -21.11 -10.49 1.30
N ASP A 39 -22.10 -10.79 0.47
CA ASP A 39 -22.59 -12.16 0.27
C ASP A 39 -21.51 -13.03 -0.39
N LEU A 40 -20.81 -12.48 -1.38
CA LEU A 40 -19.70 -13.17 -2.02
C LEU A 40 -18.54 -13.39 -1.05
N ILE A 41 -18.19 -12.38 -0.23
CA ILE A 41 -17.14 -12.51 0.78
C ILE A 41 -17.50 -13.59 1.81
N ALA A 42 -18.74 -13.60 2.30
CA ALA A 42 -19.20 -14.58 3.27
C ALA A 42 -19.15 -16.01 2.71
N ALA A 43 -19.64 -16.20 1.49
CA ALA A 43 -19.61 -17.49 0.79
C ALA A 43 -18.17 -18.00 0.62
N GLU A 44 -17.27 -17.16 0.14
CA GLU A 44 -15.86 -17.48 -0.10
C GLU A 44 -15.10 -17.77 1.21
N ALA A 45 -15.46 -17.08 2.30
CA ALA A 45 -14.89 -17.29 3.63
C ALA A 45 -15.44 -18.52 4.36
N GLY A 46 -16.48 -19.17 3.84
CA GLY A 46 -17.17 -20.27 4.51
C GLY A 46 -17.82 -19.85 5.83
N VAL A 47 -18.43 -18.64 5.86
CA VAL A 47 -19.16 -18.12 7.02
C VAL A 47 -20.55 -17.63 6.62
N THR A 48 -21.45 -17.48 7.60
CA THR A 48 -22.73 -16.83 7.33
C THR A 48 -22.58 -15.32 7.23
N LYS A 49 -23.46 -14.66 6.47
CA LYS A 49 -23.55 -13.19 6.43
C LYS A 49 -23.73 -12.58 7.83
N LYS A 50 -24.50 -13.24 8.69
CA LYS A 50 -24.65 -12.84 10.09
C LYS A 50 -23.29 -12.84 10.81
N THR A 51 -22.52 -13.91 10.70
CA THR A 51 -21.18 -14.00 11.29
C THR A 51 -20.26 -12.90 10.78
N LEU A 52 -20.30 -12.57 9.48
CA LEU A 52 -19.52 -11.49 8.90
C LEU A 52 -19.86 -10.14 9.57
N TYR A 53 -21.14 -9.80 9.63
CA TYR A 53 -21.58 -8.55 10.27
C TYR A 53 -21.35 -8.51 11.78
N ASP A 54 -21.49 -9.64 12.48
CA ASP A 54 -21.16 -9.73 13.92
C ASP A 54 -19.67 -9.42 14.20
N ARG A 55 -18.77 -9.63 13.21
CA ARG A 55 -17.33 -9.41 13.35
C ARG A 55 -16.87 -8.03 12.85
N PHE A 56 -17.38 -7.59 11.72
CA PHE A 56 -16.92 -6.38 11.04
C PHE A 56 -17.90 -5.20 11.17
N GLY A 57 -19.17 -5.47 11.41
CA GLY A 57 -20.22 -4.44 11.45
C GLY A 57 -20.65 -3.95 10.07
N SER A 58 -19.71 -3.69 9.16
CA SER A 58 -20.01 -3.16 7.83
C SER A 58 -18.99 -3.60 6.77
N LYS A 59 -19.30 -3.36 5.49
CA LYS A 59 -18.35 -3.57 4.38
C LYS A 59 -17.18 -2.59 4.46
N GLU A 60 -17.44 -1.36 4.84
CA GLU A 60 -16.43 -0.31 5.02
C GLU A 60 -15.37 -0.74 6.04
N GLN A 61 -15.79 -1.41 7.14
CA GLN A 61 -14.85 -1.94 8.12
C GLN A 61 -13.99 -3.10 7.54
N ILE A 62 -14.56 -3.92 6.64
CA ILE A 62 -13.77 -4.95 5.95
C ILE A 62 -12.72 -4.29 5.04
N VAL A 63 -13.09 -3.21 4.36
CA VAL A 63 -12.15 -2.43 3.53
C VAL A 63 -11.04 -1.81 4.39
N VAL A 64 -11.38 -1.25 5.55
CA VAL A 64 -10.40 -0.74 6.53
C VAL A 64 -9.40 -1.82 6.93
N GLU A 65 -9.88 -3.00 7.32
CA GLU A 65 -9.00 -4.10 7.73
C GLU A 65 -8.15 -4.62 6.57
N TYR A 66 -8.71 -4.71 5.36
CA TYR A 66 -7.98 -5.09 4.16
C TYR A 66 -6.80 -4.15 3.87
N LEU A 67 -7.05 -2.84 3.86
CA LEU A 67 -6.00 -1.87 3.53
C LEU A 67 -4.96 -1.75 4.65
N ALA A 68 -5.39 -1.85 5.90
CA ALA A 68 -4.48 -1.82 7.04
C ALA A 68 -3.56 -3.06 7.09
N ASP A 69 -4.11 -4.28 6.91
CA ASP A 69 -3.31 -5.51 6.82
C ASP A 69 -2.29 -5.43 5.66
N ARG A 70 -2.71 -4.87 4.54
CA ARG A 70 -1.85 -4.71 3.38
C ARG A 70 -0.73 -3.69 3.62
N ASP A 71 -1.00 -2.59 4.31
CA ASP A 71 0.01 -1.61 4.70
C ASP A 71 1.01 -2.20 5.70
N GLU A 72 0.53 -2.92 6.72
CA GLU A 72 1.37 -3.59 7.71
C GLU A 72 2.32 -4.60 7.05
N ARG A 73 1.81 -5.42 6.14
CA ARG A 73 2.61 -6.41 5.40
C ARG A 73 3.63 -5.74 4.47
N TRP A 74 3.23 -4.68 3.77
CA TRP A 74 4.16 -3.91 2.94
C TRP A 74 5.30 -3.31 3.76
N ARG A 75 4.99 -2.70 4.90
CA ARG A 75 6.02 -2.11 5.80
C ARG A 75 7.01 -3.16 6.30
N ALA A 76 6.53 -4.32 6.71
CA ALA A 76 7.39 -5.41 7.15
C ALA A 76 8.29 -5.90 6.00
N PHE A 77 7.71 -6.13 4.83
CA PHE A 77 8.44 -6.56 3.63
C PHE A 77 9.51 -5.54 3.20
N LEU A 78 9.17 -4.25 3.21
CA LEU A 78 10.12 -3.20 2.88
C LEU A 78 11.24 -3.08 3.91
N ALA A 79 10.94 -3.23 5.20
CA ALA A 79 11.95 -3.20 6.26
C ALA A 79 13.05 -4.25 6.05
N GLU A 80 12.68 -5.48 5.69
CA GLU A 80 13.63 -6.56 5.37
C GLU A 80 14.57 -6.18 4.20
N HIS A 81 14.05 -5.52 3.17
CA HIS A 81 14.85 -5.06 2.03
C HIS A 81 15.78 -3.90 2.41
N LEU A 82 15.31 -2.97 3.24
CA LEU A 82 16.13 -1.85 3.73
C LEU A 82 17.27 -2.33 4.64
N ASP A 83 17.00 -3.32 5.48
CA ASP A 83 18.02 -3.93 6.35
C ASP A 83 19.08 -4.69 5.51
N ALA A 84 18.64 -5.40 4.48
CA ALA A 84 19.54 -6.13 3.57
C ALA A 84 20.40 -5.20 2.70
N ALA A 85 19.94 -3.97 2.40
CA ALA A 85 20.71 -3.01 1.61
C ALA A 85 21.92 -2.40 2.37
N GLY A 86 22.00 -2.62 3.67
CA GLY A 86 23.06 -2.06 4.51
C GLY A 86 22.86 -0.58 4.84
N PRO A 87 23.90 0.09 5.39
CA PRO A 87 23.74 1.43 5.96
C PRO A 87 23.81 2.58 4.95
N ALA A 88 24.23 2.34 3.71
CA ALA A 88 24.40 3.41 2.72
C ALA A 88 23.03 3.96 2.29
N PRO A 89 22.72 5.27 2.53
CA PRO A 89 21.38 5.80 2.29
C PRO A 89 20.96 5.74 0.81
N GLY A 90 21.89 5.92 -0.13
CA GLY A 90 21.62 5.76 -1.57
C GLY A 90 21.18 4.34 -1.94
N GLU A 91 21.83 3.31 -1.41
CA GLU A 91 21.46 1.91 -1.65
C GLU A 91 20.10 1.59 -0.97
N ARG A 92 19.80 2.18 0.18
CA ARG A 92 18.49 2.05 0.83
C ARG A 92 17.36 2.69 0.01
N VAL A 93 17.61 3.84 -0.63
CA VAL A 93 16.64 4.42 -1.60
C VAL A 93 16.38 3.44 -2.74
N LEU A 94 17.42 2.85 -3.32
CA LEU A 94 17.29 1.90 -4.41
C LEU A 94 16.58 0.60 -3.98
N ALA A 95 16.80 0.17 -2.73
CA ALA A 95 16.14 -0.99 -2.15
C ALA A 95 14.60 -0.80 -2.04
N VAL A 96 14.10 0.44 -1.89
CA VAL A 96 12.65 0.70 -1.96
C VAL A 96 12.07 0.27 -3.31
N PHE A 97 12.76 0.57 -4.41
CA PHE A 97 12.33 0.15 -5.76
C PHE A 97 12.50 -1.35 -5.98
N ASP A 98 13.55 -1.96 -5.45
CA ASP A 98 13.75 -3.40 -5.52
C ASP A 98 12.68 -4.15 -4.73
N ALA A 99 12.35 -3.71 -3.53
CA ALA A 99 11.23 -4.21 -2.74
C ALA A 99 9.89 -4.06 -3.49
N SER A 100 9.67 -2.89 -4.11
CA SER A 100 8.45 -2.63 -4.89
C SER A 100 8.32 -3.56 -6.09
N ARG A 101 9.42 -3.87 -6.77
CA ARG A 101 9.44 -4.81 -7.88
C ARG A 101 9.12 -6.24 -7.42
N ALA A 102 9.74 -6.69 -6.34
CA ALA A 102 9.48 -8.00 -5.77
C ALA A 102 8.02 -8.13 -5.27
N TRP A 103 7.54 -7.14 -4.54
CA TRP A 103 6.16 -7.07 -4.08
C TRP A 103 5.15 -7.07 -5.23
N ALA A 104 5.42 -6.30 -6.29
CA ALA A 104 4.56 -6.22 -7.46
C ALA A 104 4.44 -7.56 -8.18
N GLY A 105 5.55 -8.31 -8.31
CA GLY A 105 5.57 -9.63 -8.93
C GLY A 105 4.78 -10.67 -8.15
N GLU A 106 4.82 -10.62 -6.82
CA GLU A 106 4.20 -11.64 -5.96
C GLU A 106 2.77 -11.26 -5.51
N PHE A 107 2.57 -10.00 -5.10
CA PHE A 107 1.35 -9.59 -4.40
C PHE A 107 0.56 -8.48 -5.10
N SER A 108 1.12 -7.82 -6.11
CA SER A 108 0.55 -6.59 -6.67
C SER A 108 0.64 -6.45 -8.19
N PRO A 109 0.24 -7.48 -8.98
CA PRO A 109 0.31 -7.39 -10.44
C PRO A 109 -0.54 -6.26 -11.04
N LYS A 110 -1.56 -5.76 -10.32
CA LYS A 110 -2.42 -4.63 -10.72
C LYS A 110 -1.96 -3.28 -10.15
N GLY A 111 -0.70 -3.18 -9.71
CA GLY A 111 -0.16 -1.95 -9.13
C GLY A 111 -0.57 -1.71 -7.67
N CYS A 112 -0.55 -0.45 -7.25
CA CYS A 112 -0.74 -0.08 -5.85
C CYS A 112 -2.18 -0.21 -5.37
N SER A 113 -2.43 -1.06 -4.37
CA SER A 113 -3.75 -1.25 -3.78
C SER A 113 -4.32 0.02 -3.14
N MET A 114 -3.48 0.91 -2.59
CA MET A 114 -3.92 2.17 -2.00
C MET A 114 -4.43 3.14 -3.07
N VAL A 115 -3.74 3.21 -4.21
CA VAL A 115 -4.16 4.03 -5.35
C VAL A 115 -5.46 3.49 -5.95
N ASN A 116 -5.55 2.17 -6.13
CA ASN A 116 -6.76 1.52 -6.65
C ASN A 116 -7.95 1.76 -5.71
N ALA A 117 -7.77 1.57 -4.40
CA ALA A 117 -8.81 1.83 -3.42
C ALA A 117 -9.24 3.31 -3.39
N HIS A 118 -8.28 4.25 -3.50
CA HIS A 118 -8.58 5.68 -3.57
C HIS A 118 -9.46 6.02 -4.79
N ALA A 119 -9.18 5.41 -5.93
CA ALA A 119 -9.97 5.63 -7.15
C ALA A 119 -11.39 5.07 -7.06
N GLU A 120 -11.61 4.00 -6.29
CA GLU A 120 -12.93 3.38 -6.11
C GLU A 120 -13.77 4.02 -5.00
N ILE A 121 -13.13 4.57 -3.97
CA ILE A 121 -13.82 5.13 -2.79
C ILE A 121 -14.10 6.62 -3.01
N SER A 122 -15.32 6.92 -3.49
CA SER A 122 -15.73 8.28 -3.80
C SER A 122 -16.24 9.08 -2.58
N ASP A 123 -16.69 8.40 -1.50
CA ASP A 123 -17.17 9.07 -0.30
C ASP A 123 -15.99 9.65 0.50
N PRO A 124 -15.89 10.99 0.64
CA PRO A 124 -14.79 11.62 1.39
C PRO A 124 -14.79 11.29 2.89
N ALA A 125 -15.92 10.82 3.43
CA ALA A 125 -16.06 10.42 4.84
C ALA A 125 -15.68 8.94 5.07
N HIS A 126 -15.35 8.18 4.02
CA HIS A 126 -15.07 6.76 4.15
C HIS A 126 -13.86 6.50 5.08
N PRO A 127 -13.98 5.59 6.07
CA PRO A 127 -12.98 5.38 7.12
C PRO A 127 -11.63 4.83 6.60
N ALA A 128 -11.54 4.39 5.37
CA ALA A 128 -10.29 3.94 4.76
C ALA A 128 -9.36 5.07 4.30
N HIS A 129 -9.85 6.30 4.08
CA HIS A 129 -9.02 7.41 3.60
C HIS A 129 -7.81 7.72 4.50
N PRO A 130 -7.91 7.70 5.85
CA PRO A 130 -6.75 7.90 6.70
C PRO A 130 -5.66 6.85 6.50
N ILE A 131 -6.00 5.59 6.21
CA ILE A 131 -5.03 4.52 5.92
C ILE A 131 -4.34 4.80 4.59
N ILE A 132 -5.11 5.09 3.54
CA ILE A 132 -4.61 5.35 2.19
C ILE A 132 -3.62 6.53 2.21
N THR A 133 -4.06 7.66 2.76
CA THR A 133 -3.23 8.87 2.83
C THR A 133 -2.08 8.73 3.83
N GLY A 134 -2.29 8.01 4.93
CA GLY A 134 -1.27 7.70 5.93
C GLY A 134 -0.12 6.90 5.35
N GLN A 135 -0.42 5.87 4.55
CA GLN A 135 0.60 5.08 3.86
C GLN A 135 1.43 5.94 2.90
N LYS A 136 0.78 6.82 2.11
CA LYS A 136 1.50 7.69 1.17
C LYS A 136 2.37 8.73 1.89
N ARG A 137 1.89 9.31 2.97
CA ARG A 137 2.69 10.23 3.81
C ARG A 137 3.88 9.51 4.44
N TRP A 138 3.68 8.29 4.91
CA TRP A 138 4.76 7.48 5.45
C TRP A 138 5.84 7.17 4.40
N MET A 139 5.46 6.80 3.17
CA MET A 139 6.40 6.57 2.08
C MET A 139 7.19 7.86 1.75
N LEU A 140 6.51 9.00 1.67
CA LEU A 140 7.17 10.28 1.44
C LEU A 140 8.16 10.62 2.57
N ALA A 141 7.76 10.40 3.84
CA ALA A 141 8.65 10.62 4.99
C ALA A 141 9.89 9.73 4.91
N LEU A 142 9.72 8.44 4.58
CA LEU A 142 10.87 7.52 4.40
C LEU A 142 11.84 8.04 3.33
N PHE A 143 11.35 8.49 2.17
CA PHE A 143 12.21 9.08 1.14
C PHE A 143 12.87 10.37 1.62
N THR A 144 12.17 11.19 2.42
CA THR A 144 12.74 12.42 2.98
C THR A 144 13.85 12.11 3.97
N ASP A 145 13.66 11.14 4.85
CA ASP A 145 14.65 10.71 5.84
C ASP A 145 15.93 10.21 5.12
N LEU A 146 15.77 9.30 4.15
CA LEU A 146 16.89 8.79 3.37
C LEU A 146 17.61 9.86 2.53
N ALA A 147 16.87 10.76 1.90
CA ALA A 147 17.45 11.86 1.13
C ALA A 147 18.19 12.86 2.04
N SER A 148 17.71 13.07 3.27
CA SER A 148 18.36 13.96 4.25
C SER A 148 19.72 13.44 4.70
N GLU A 149 19.92 12.13 4.71
CA GLU A 149 21.22 11.51 5.00
C GLU A 149 22.23 11.69 3.85
N ILE A 150 21.76 12.00 2.62
CA ILE A 150 22.61 12.20 1.43
C ILE A 150 22.91 13.68 1.23
N ALA A 151 21.86 14.52 1.13
CA ALA A 151 21.95 15.95 0.87
C ALA A 151 20.79 16.69 1.57
N PRO A 152 21.00 17.15 2.82
CA PRO A 152 19.95 17.76 3.64
C PRO A 152 19.25 18.96 2.98
N GLU A 153 20.01 19.77 2.23
CA GLU A 153 19.51 21.00 1.59
C GLU A 153 18.54 20.74 0.43
N THR A 154 18.62 19.58 -0.22
CA THR A 154 17.75 19.19 -1.34
C THR A 154 16.77 18.08 -0.97
N ALA A 155 16.79 17.59 0.26
CA ALA A 155 16.07 16.39 0.71
C ALA A 155 14.59 16.40 0.37
N ASP A 156 13.87 17.49 0.62
CA ASP A 156 12.42 17.59 0.33
C ASP A 156 12.12 17.49 -1.18
N SER A 157 12.89 18.19 -2.02
CA SER A 157 12.70 18.13 -3.48
C SER A 157 13.07 16.75 -4.04
N THR A 158 14.16 16.17 -3.57
CA THR A 158 14.60 14.82 -3.95
C THR A 158 13.58 13.78 -3.54
N ALA A 159 13.08 13.81 -2.30
CA ALA A 159 12.07 12.90 -1.80
C ALA A 159 10.76 12.96 -2.62
N ARG A 160 10.31 14.15 -2.98
CA ARG A 160 9.11 14.32 -3.84
C ARG A 160 9.33 13.74 -5.23
N THR A 161 10.52 13.93 -5.81
CA THR A 161 10.85 13.34 -7.11
C THR A 161 10.89 11.81 -7.02
N LEU A 162 11.53 11.25 -5.99
CA LEU A 162 11.55 9.80 -5.74
C LEU A 162 10.13 9.23 -5.56
N MET A 163 9.27 9.95 -4.82
CA MET A 163 7.87 9.56 -4.65
C MET A 163 7.10 9.56 -5.97
N LEU A 164 7.28 10.57 -6.83
CA LEU A 164 6.65 10.62 -8.15
C LEU A 164 7.14 9.49 -9.06
N LEU A 165 8.45 9.20 -9.07
CA LEU A 165 9.02 8.07 -9.81
C LEU A 165 8.44 6.74 -9.33
N HIS A 166 8.36 6.55 -8.02
CA HIS A 166 7.82 5.34 -7.41
C HIS A 166 6.35 5.13 -7.74
N GLU A 167 5.49 6.13 -7.53
CA GLU A 167 4.06 6.01 -7.81
C GLU A 167 3.78 5.85 -9.31
N GLY A 168 4.47 6.60 -10.17
CA GLY A 168 4.36 6.47 -11.62
C GLY A 168 4.77 5.09 -12.11
N ALA A 169 5.82 4.52 -11.54
CA ALA A 169 6.28 3.17 -11.88
C ALA A 169 5.27 2.09 -11.49
N LEU A 170 4.64 2.20 -10.32
CA LEU A 170 3.60 1.26 -9.89
C LEU A 170 2.35 1.34 -10.77
N VAL A 171 1.97 2.53 -11.21
CA VAL A 171 0.85 2.72 -12.15
C VAL A 171 1.19 2.12 -13.52
N ALA A 172 2.36 2.45 -14.08
CA ALA A 172 2.80 1.93 -15.38
C ALA A 172 2.94 0.40 -15.36
N HIS A 173 3.44 -0.18 -14.27
CA HIS A 173 3.51 -1.62 -14.05
C HIS A 173 2.10 -2.25 -14.05
N GLY A 174 1.19 -1.71 -13.24
CA GLY A 174 -0.17 -2.25 -13.09
C GLY A 174 -1.00 -2.19 -14.39
N LEU A 175 -0.75 -1.18 -15.24
CA LEU A 175 -1.39 -1.04 -16.56
C LEU A 175 -0.69 -1.83 -17.66
N GLY A 176 0.53 -2.34 -17.43
CA GLY A 176 1.30 -3.03 -18.44
C GLY A 176 1.70 -2.14 -19.63
N VAL A 177 1.91 -0.83 -19.40
CA VAL A 177 2.19 0.15 -20.47
C VAL A 177 3.51 -0.15 -21.18
N PHE A 178 4.52 -0.55 -20.41
CA PHE A 178 5.81 -1.01 -20.92
C PHE A 178 6.47 -1.96 -19.90
N PRO A 179 7.37 -2.85 -20.33
CA PRO A 179 8.06 -3.75 -19.43
C PRO A 179 9.02 -2.98 -18.51
N ASP A 180 9.31 -3.57 -17.36
CA ASP A 180 10.34 -3.10 -16.41
C ASP A 180 10.14 -1.67 -15.88
N ALA A 181 8.89 -1.18 -15.76
CA ALA A 181 8.58 0.17 -15.32
C ALA A 181 9.26 0.52 -13.97
N ILE A 182 9.21 -0.41 -13.00
CA ILE A 182 9.81 -0.19 -11.68
C ILE A 182 11.35 -0.18 -11.78
N ALA A 183 11.95 -1.03 -12.60
CA ALA A 183 13.39 -1.06 -12.82
C ALA A 183 13.88 0.24 -13.48
N ARG A 184 13.12 0.79 -14.44
CA ARG A 184 13.40 2.09 -15.05
C ARG A 184 13.34 3.24 -14.04
N ALA A 185 12.34 3.25 -13.17
CA ALA A 185 12.26 4.26 -12.11
C ALA A 185 13.44 4.15 -11.13
N ARG A 186 13.89 2.94 -10.80
CA ARG A 186 15.10 2.70 -9.99
C ARG A 186 16.35 3.27 -10.64
N GLU A 187 16.53 3.10 -11.96
CA GLU A 187 17.66 3.69 -12.70
C GLU A 187 17.63 5.22 -12.62
N GLN A 188 16.46 5.83 -12.79
CA GLN A 188 16.30 7.28 -12.66
C GLN A 188 16.54 7.77 -11.22
N ALA A 189 16.08 7.01 -10.22
CA ALA A 189 16.38 7.30 -8.82
C ALA A 189 17.90 7.29 -8.55
N ARG A 190 18.63 6.31 -9.09
CA ARG A 190 20.10 6.28 -8.99
C ARG A 190 20.76 7.50 -9.61
N ALA A 191 20.32 7.91 -10.79
CA ALA A 191 20.85 9.09 -11.48
C ALA A 191 20.55 10.40 -10.72
N LEU A 192 19.41 10.46 -10.03
CA LEU A 192 19.03 11.62 -9.20
C LEU A 192 19.92 11.77 -7.96
N LEU A 193 20.47 10.67 -7.45
CA LEU A 193 21.29 10.63 -6.24
C LEU A 193 22.79 10.75 -6.50
N ALA A 194 23.22 10.76 -7.77
CA ALA A 194 24.62 10.90 -8.20
C ALA A 194 25.05 12.36 -8.19
#